data_6d48b5bcc15bb9bf4aafbacd4aadc60e
#
_entry.id   6d48b5bcc15bb9bf4aafbacd4aadc60e
#
_cell.length_a   1.000
_cell.length_b   1.000
_cell.length_c   1.000
_cell.angle_alpha   90.00
_cell.angle_beta   90.00
_cell.angle_gamma   90.00
#
_symmetry.space_group_name_H-M   'P 1'
#
loop_
_entity.id
_entity.type
_entity.pdbx_description
1 polymer ?
#
loop_
_entity_poly.entity_id
_entity_poly.type
_entity_poly.pdbx_seq_one_letter_code
_entity_poly.pdbx_strand_id
1 'polypeptide(L)'
;RSKSTVVTPMLHNIDVFSIAENERSAYINFMHIGNGAIVQAYTFEYKKRLDETKEELLSLGIIEMRERFKSTAREIIVPFDPDMELANVSFTVPQRGDKKKLLELSEMNVKQFKVDRLKQAEKLNPEQRSTRILKEIQDALHLPKLPMHIECFDNSNIQGSDAVAACVVFKMAKPSKKDYRKYII
;
A
#
# COMPACT_ATOMS: atom_id res chain seq x y z
N ARG A 1 -20.89 -15.22 9.89
CA ARG A 1 -19.48 -14.82 10.18
C ARG A 1 -18.59 -16.02 9.85
N SER A 2 -17.96 -16.02 8.71
CA SER A 2 -16.96 -17.03 8.36
C SER A 2 -15.74 -16.84 9.26
N LYS A 3 -15.40 -17.83 10.06
CA LYS A 3 -14.14 -17.87 10.79
C LYS A 3 -13.02 -18.05 9.77
N SER A 4 -12.20 -17.05 9.57
CA SER A 4 -10.98 -17.18 8.80
C SER A 4 -10.00 -18.04 9.60
N THR A 5 -9.95 -19.33 9.28
CA THR A 5 -9.02 -20.28 9.89
C THR A 5 -7.71 -20.17 9.10
N VAL A 6 -6.76 -19.44 9.61
CA VAL A 6 -5.52 -19.16 8.87
C VAL A 6 -4.36 -20.03 9.33
N VAL A 7 -4.43 -20.65 10.52
CA VAL A 7 -3.22 -21.21 11.13
C VAL A 7 -3.50 -22.42 12.00
N THR A 8 -2.49 -23.26 12.18
CA THR A 8 -2.52 -24.42 13.07
C THR A 8 -2.93 -24.06 14.50
N PRO A 9 -3.69 -24.93 15.20
CA PRO A 9 -4.17 -24.72 16.58
C PRO A 9 -3.06 -24.41 17.60
N MET A 10 -1.80 -24.67 17.24
CA MET A 10 -0.63 -24.44 18.10
C MET A 10 -0.25 -22.97 18.26
N LEU A 11 -0.73 -22.06 17.39
CA LEU A 11 -0.43 -20.64 17.50
C LEU A 11 -1.49 -19.95 18.37
N HIS A 12 -1.09 -19.61 19.58
CA HIS A 12 -1.97 -19.00 20.58
C HIS A 12 -1.27 -17.84 21.27
N ASN A 13 -2.01 -16.75 21.49
CA ASN A 13 -1.55 -15.55 22.18
C ASN A 13 -0.27 -14.96 21.57
N ILE A 14 -0.31 -14.68 20.28
CA ILE A 14 0.79 -14.09 19.51
C ILE A 14 0.32 -12.77 18.90
N ASP A 15 1.14 -11.75 18.99
CA ASP A 15 0.95 -10.50 18.26
C ASP A 15 1.78 -10.51 16.97
N VAL A 16 1.23 -9.90 15.93
CA VAL A 16 1.92 -9.73 14.64
C VAL A 16 1.88 -8.26 14.27
N PHE A 17 3.03 -7.71 13.93
CA PHE A 17 3.16 -6.35 13.45
C PHE A 17 3.86 -6.31 12.10
N SER A 18 3.43 -5.38 11.26
CA SER A 18 4.12 -5.03 10.02
C SER A 18 4.02 -3.53 9.78
N ILE A 19 4.92 -3.00 8.98
CA ILE A 19 5.05 -1.57 8.69
C ILE A 19 5.40 -1.36 7.23
N ALA A 20 4.78 -0.35 6.61
CA ALA A 20 5.24 0.26 5.38
C ALA A 20 5.24 1.77 5.55
N GLU A 21 6.09 2.46 4.82
CA GLU A 21 6.24 3.90 4.94
C GLU A 21 6.28 4.60 3.58
N ASN A 22 6.10 5.90 3.62
CA ASN A 22 6.45 6.85 2.58
C ASN A 22 7.15 8.05 3.24
N GLU A 23 7.43 9.11 2.47
CA GLU A 23 8.12 10.30 2.97
C GLU A 23 7.40 10.98 4.16
N ARG A 24 6.07 10.88 4.24
CA ARG A 24 5.24 11.65 5.20
C ARG A 24 4.55 10.80 6.25
N SER A 25 4.37 9.52 6.00
CA SER A 25 3.57 8.64 6.85
C SER A 25 4.17 7.25 6.95
N ALA A 26 3.93 6.59 8.07
CA ALA A 26 4.07 5.16 8.25
C ALA A 26 2.69 4.52 8.42
N TYR A 27 2.53 3.33 7.91
CA TYR A 27 1.32 2.52 8.00
C TYR A 27 1.68 1.24 8.76
N ILE A 28 1.02 1.01 9.87
CA ILE A 28 1.32 -0.12 10.76
C ILE A 28 0.08 -0.99 10.88
N ASN A 29 0.25 -2.30 10.71
CA ASN A 29 -0.79 -3.28 10.99
C ASN A 29 -0.44 -4.04 12.26
N PHE A 30 -1.44 -4.24 13.08
CA PHE A 30 -1.44 -5.10 14.25
C PHE A 30 -2.46 -6.21 14.06
N MET A 31 -2.07 -7.44 14.36
CA MET A 31 -2.98 -8.58 14.49
C MET A 31 -2.68 -9.33 15.77
N HIS A 32 -3.73 -9.80 16.44
CA HIS A 32 -3.62 -10.71 17.57
C HIS A 32 -4.18 -12.09 17.20
N ILE A 33 -3.41 -13.12 17.49
CA ILE A 33 -3.72 -14.51 17.17
C ILE A 33 -4.10 -15.22 18.46
N GLY A 34 -5.31 -15.72 18.53
CA GLY A 34 -5.81 -16.54 19.63
C GLY A 34 -6.36 -17.86 19.11
N ASN A 35 -5.90 -19.00 19.66
CA ASN A 35 -6.34 -20.34 19.30
C ASN A 35 -6.33 -20.60 17.77
N GLY A 36 -5.26 -20.24 17.10
CA GLY A 36 -5.11 -20.46 15.66
C GLY A 36 -6.00 -19.57 14.76
N ALA A 37 -6.63 -18.53 15.30
CA ALA A 37 -7.47 -17.61 14.55
C ALA A 37 -7.05 -16.15 14.81
N ILE A 38 -7.24 -15.29 13.81
CA ILE A 38 -7.10 -13.85 13.99
C ILE A 38 -8.31 -13.35 14.79
N VAL A 39 -8.08 -12.94 16.02
CA VAL A 39 -9.13 -12.42 16.92
C VAL A 39 -9.22 -10.91 16.91
N GLN A 40 -8.13 -10.23 16.55
CA GLN A 40 -8.06 -8.78 16.41
C GLN A 40 -7.18 -8.43 15.21
N ALA A 41 -7.59 -7.44 14.44
CA ALA A 41 -6.76 -6.83 13.40
C ALA A 41 -7.04 -5.33 13.33
N TYR A 42 -6.00 -4.52 13.27
CA TYR A 42 -6.10 -3.07 13.17
C TYR A 42 -4.96 -2.51 12.34
N THR A 43 -5.27 -1.60 11.44
CA THR A 43 -4.25 -0.88 10.65
C THR A 43 -4.45 0.62 10.81
N PHE A 44 -3.38 1.34 11.02
CA PHE A 44 -3.43 2.78 11.21
C PHE A 44 -2.28 3.48 10.50
N GLU A 45 -2.47 4.78 10.31
CA GLU A 45 -1.50 5.69 9.73
C GLU A 45 -0.88 6.56 10.83
N TYR A 46 0.43 6.58 10.89
CA TYR A 46 1.23 7.49 11.70
C TYR A 46 1.82 8.58 10.80
N LYS A 47 1.54 9.84 11.08
CA LYS A 47 2.16 10.96 10.36
C LYS A 47 3.50 11.26 10.99
N LYS A 48 4.56 11.12 10.19
CA LYS A 48 5.92 11.42 10.61
C LYS A 48 6.02 12.90 11.01
N ARG A 49 6.66 13.17 12.13
CA ARG A 49 6.87 14.52 12.65
C ARG A 49 8.31 14.98 12.49
N LEU A 50 9.23 14.04 12.58
CA LEU A 50 10.67 14.20 12.47
C LEU A 50 11.20 13.12 11.53
N ASP A 51 12.51 12.97 11.46
CA ASP A 51 13.18 11.89 10.70
C ASP A 51 13.20 10.58 11.52
N GLU A 52 12.00 10.14 12.02
CA GLU A 52 11.90 8.88 12.75
C GLU A 52 12.30 7.72 11.85
N THR A 53 13.10 6.82 12.41
CA THR A 53 13.51 5.59 11.73
C THR A 53 12.34 4.60 11.68
N LYS A 54 12.44 3.63 10.80
CA LYS A 54 11.44 2.57 10.65
C LYS A 54 11.32 1.71 11.91
N GLU A 55 12.44 1.48 12.57
CA GLU A 55 12.54 0.79 13.84
C GLU A 55 11.83 1.55 14.97
N GLU A 56 12.06 2.86 15.08
CA GLU A 56 11.37 3.72 16.04
C GLU A 56 9.88 3.76 15.83
N LEU A 57 9.43 3.89 14.58
CA LEU A 57 8.01 3.90 14.23
C LEU A 57 7.33 2.56 14.55
N LEU A 58 8.00 1.43 14.27
CA LEU A 58 7.49 0.12 14.63
C LEU A 58 7.39 -0.04 16.13
N SER A 59 8.39 0.39 16.89
CA SER A 59 8.42 0.35 18.35
C SER A 59 7.28 1.15 18.97
N LEU A 60 7.04 2.36 18.48
CA LEU A 60 5.90 3.20 18.90
C LEU A 60 4.57 2.50 18.63
N GLY A 61 4.41 1.92 17.44
CA GLY A 61 3.22 1.18 17.07
C GLY A 61 2.97 -0.05 17.95
N ILE A 62 4.01 -0.78 18.31
CA ILE A 62 3.94 -1.94 19.21
C ILE A 62 3.45 -1.50 20.59
N ILE A 63 4.04 -0.47 21.17
CA ILE A 63 3.66 0.04 22.49
C ILE A 63 2.20 0.50 22.48
N GLU A 64 1.83 1.35 21.52
CA GLU A 64 0.49 1.91 21.43
C GLU A 64 -0.59 0.83 21.26
N MET A 65 -0.39 -0.12 20.35
CA MET A 65 -1.40 -1.14 20.07
C MET A 65 -1.52 -2.16 21.20
N ARG A 66 -0.41 -2.55 21.81
CA ARG A 66 -0.44 -3.44 22.97
C ARG A 66 -1.13 -2.80 24.18
N GLU A 67 -0.91 -1.51 24.40
CA GLU A 67 -1.63 -0.76 25.44
C GLU A 67 -3.11 -0.64 25.12
N ARG A 68 -3.45 -0.24 23.89
CA ARG A 68 -4.83 -0.03 23.43
C ARG A 68 -5.68 -1.29 23.51
N PHE A 69 -5.13 -2.43 23.08
CA PHE A 69 -5.83 -3.71 23.04
C PHE A 69 -5.56 -4.61 24.25
N LYS A 70 -4.78 -4.10 25.22
CA LYS A 70 -4.41 -4.85 26.45
C LYS A 70 -3.81 -6.22 26.13
N SER A 71 -2.95 -6.29 25.11
CA SER A 71 -2.34 -7.55 24.71
C SER A 71 -1.41 -8.10 25.81
N THR A 72 -1.56 -9.39 26.08
CA THR A 72 -0.71 -10.16 26.99
C THR A 72 0.21 -11.13 26.27
N ALA A 73 0.31 -11.02 24.95
CA ALA A 73 1.16 -11.89 24.14
C ALA A 73 2.62 -11.80 24.57
N ARG A 74 3.25 -12.97 24.70
CA ARG A 74 4.68 -13.08 25.06
C ARG A 74 5.57 -13.24 23.84
N GLU A 75 5.00 -13.43 22.68
CA GLU A 75 5.70 -13.45 21.40
C GLU A 75 5.10 -12.41 20.45
N ILE A 76 5.99 -11.64 19.81
CA ILE A 76 5.62 -10.67 18.80
C ILE A 76 6.36 -11.00 17.51
N ILE A 77 5.60 -11.24 16.45
CA ILE A 77 6.13 -11.44 15.10
C ILE A 77 6.30 -10.07 14.44
N VAL A 78 7.51 -9.82 13.92
CA VAL A 78 7.90 -8.53 13.31
C VAL A 78 8.67 -8.75 12.00
N PRO A 79 8.70 -7.79 11.08
CA PRO A 79 9.44 -7.90 9.82
C PRO A 79 10.95 -7.72 9.99
N PHE A 80 11.38 -7.05 11.05
CA PHE A 80 12.77 -6.80 11.45
C PHE A 80 12.82 -6.53 12.96
N ASP A 81 14.00 -6.52 13.53
CA ASP A 81 14.20 -6.19 14.94
C ASP A 81 13.80 -4.72 15.19
N PRO A 82 12.85 -4.44 16.10
CA PRO A 82 12.41 -3.08 16.39
C PRO A 82 13.39 -2.30 17.28
N ASP A 83 14.55 -2.86 17.61
CA ASP A 83 15.56 -2.26 18.49
C ASP A 83 14.97 -1.81 19.85
N MET A 84 14.10 -2.64 20.42
CA MET A 84 13.47 -2.41 21.71
C MET A 84 13.39 -3.69 22.53
N GLU A 85 13.35 -3.54 23.85
CA GLU A 85 13.15 -4.65 24.78
C GLU A 85 11.82 -4.47 25.53
N LEU A 86 11.05 -5.54 25.66
CA LEU A 86 9.86 -5.61 26.50
C LEU A 86 9.99 -6.76 27.49
N ALA A 87 9.70 -6.52 28.75
CA ALA A 87 9.78 -7.52 29.81
C ALA A 87 8.89 -8.73 29.48
N ASN A 88 9.45 -9.93 29.54
CA ASN A 88 8.78 -11.21 29.26
C ASN A 88 8.16 -11.33 27.84
N VAL A 89 8.70 -10.62 26.86
CA VAL A 89 8.28 -10.66 25.46
C VAL A 89 9.47 -10.99 24.58
N SER A 90 9.28 -11.89 23.62
CA SER A 90 10.27 -12.20 22.59
C SER A 90 9.83 -11.66 21.24
N PHE A 91 10.77 -11.13 20.47
CA PHE A 91 10.55 -10.73 19.08
C PHE A 91 10.99 -11.84 18.14
N THR A 92 10.17 -12.17 17.16
CA THR A 92 10.44 -13.21 16.16
C THR A 92 10.40 -12.61 14.76
N VAL A 93 11.49 -12.73 14.02
CA VAL A 93 11.55 -12.40 12.58
C VAL A 93 11.49 -13.70 11.79
N PRO A 94 10.30 -14.15 11.35
CA PRO A 94 10.12 -15.47 10.76
C PRO A 94 10.64 -15.54 9.34
N GLN A 95 11.37 -16.63 9.02
CA GLN A 95 11.89 -16.88 7.67
C GLN A 95 11.00 -17.84 6.87
N ARG A 96 10.26 -18.75 7.55
CA ARG A 96 9.44 -19.79 6.95
C ARG A 96 8.30 -20.24 7.87
N GLY A 97 7.39 -21.05 7.32
CA GLY A 97 6.29 -21.66 8.08
C GLY A 97 5.12 -20.70 8.34
N ASP A 98 4.24 -21.08 9.29
CA ASP A 98 2.99 -20.37 9.53
C ASP A 98 3.18 -18.97 10.10
N LYS A 99 4.21 -18.76 10.91
CA LYS A 99 4.57 -17.43 11.40
C LYS A 99 4.95 -16.48 10.26
N LYS A 100 5.64 -16.98 9.24
CA LYS A 100 5.97 -16.19 8.03
C LYS A 100 4.71 -15.83 7.25
N LYS A 101 3.78 -16.77 7.08
CA LYS A 101 2.48 -16.51 6.42
C LYS A 101 1.66 -15.46 7.17
N LEU A 102 1.69 -15.47 8.51
CA LEU A 102 1.03 -14.43 9.31
C LEU A 102 1.66 -13.05 9.09
N LEU A 103 2.98 -12.98 9.05
CA LEU A 103 3.67 -11.73 8.72
C LEU A 103 3.31 -11.24 7.33
N GLU A 104 3.33 -12.10 6.33
CA GLU A 104 2.93 -11.76 4.95
C GLU A 104 1.50 -11.25 4.87
N LEU A 105 0.58 -11.86 5.61
CA LEU A 105 -0.81 -11.39 5.70
C LEU A 105 -0.88 -9.98 6.32
N SER A 106 -0.14 -9.74 7.38
CA SER A 106 -0.03 -8.42 8.00
C SER A 106 0.54 -7.38 7.02
N GLU A 107 1.58 -7.73 6.27
CA GLU A 107 2.17 -6.89 5.23
C GLU A 107 1.17 -6.59 4.09
N MET A 108 0.35 -7.56 3.69
CA MET A 108 -0.72 -7.36 2.72
C MET A 108 -1.77 -6.36 3.24
N ASN A 109 -2.17 -6.46 4.51
CA ASN A 109 -3.09 -5.52 5.14
C ASN A 109 -2.54 -4.09 5.11
N VAL A 110 -1.26 -3.90 5.41
CA VAL A 110 -0.59 -2.59 5.33
C VAL A 110 -0.61 -2.06 3.90
N LYS A 111 -0.25 -2.88 2.92
CA LYS A 111 -0.24 -2.48 1.49
C LYS A 111 -1.64 -2.06 1.03
N GLN A 112 -2.65 -2.85 1.37
CA GLN A 112 -4.03 -2.54 1.00
C GLN A 112 -4.51 -1.25 1.65
N PHE A 113 -4.26 -1.06 2.94
CA PHE A 113 -4.62 0.16 3.67
C PHE A 113 -3.95 1.40 3.04
N LYS A 114 -2.66 1.32 2.71
CA LYS A 114 -1.92 2.40 2.04
C LYS A 114 -2.57 2.78 0.70
N VAL A 115 -2.93 1.78 -0.11
CA VAL A 115 -3.61 2.01 -1.40
C VAL A 115 -4.97 2.68 -1.20
N ASP A 116 -5.75 2.23 -0.23
CA ASP A 116 -7.09 2.79 0.05
C ASP A 116 -7.00 4.23 0.56
N ARG A 117 -6.00 4.54 1.40
CA ARG A 117 -5.74 5.91 1.85
C ARG A 117 -5.33 6.83 0.70
N LEU A 118 -4.48 6.36 -0.21
CA LEU A 118 -4.12 7.11 -1.42
C LEU A 118 -5.34 7.39 -2.30
N LYS A 119 -6.17 6.37 -2.55
CA LYS A 119 -7.41 6.53 -3.32
C LYS A 119 -8.39 7.53 -2.67
N GLN A 120 -8.50 7.50 -1.34
CA GLN A 120 -9.32 8.48 -0.61
C GLN A 120 -8.79 9.90 -0.76
N ALA A 121 -7.47 10.09 -0.59
CA ALA A 121 -6.82 11.39 -0.77
C ALA A 121 -6.99 11.92 -2.20
N GLU A 122 -6.87 11.05 -3.22
CA GLU A 122 -7.08 11.42 -4.63
C GLU A 122 -8.53 11.80 -4.95
N LYS A 123 -9.51 11.18 -4.28
CA LYS A 123 -10.93 11.58 -4.41
C LYS A 123 -11.18 12.96 -3.84
N LEU A 124 -10.50 13.30 -2.73
CA LEU A 124 -10.61 14.60 -2.08
C LEU A 124 -9.84 15.70 -2.83
N ASN A 125 -8.78 15.32 -3.54
CA ASN A 125 -7.97 16.25 -4.33
C ASN A 125 -7.61 15.67 -5.72
N PRO A 126 -8.50 15.85 -6.73
CA PRO A 126 -8.31 15.32 -8.08
C PRO A 126 -7.06 15.85 -8.82
N GLU A 127 -6.52 17.00 -8.40
CA GLU A 127 -5.30 17.57 -8.98
C GLU A 127 -4.06 16.77 -8.57
N GLN A 128 -4.01 16.28 -7.33
CA GLN A 128 -2.92 15.40 -6.88
C GLN A 128 -2.86 14.09 -7.69
N ARG A 129 -4.02 13.53 -8.05
CA ARG A 129 -4.09 12.35 -8.92
C ARG A 129 -3.49 12.64 -10.29
N SER A 130 -3.88 13.76 -10.91
CA SER A 130 -3.36 14.16 -12.22
C SER A 130 -1.85 14.34 -12.20
N THR A 131 -1.32 15.03 -11.18
CA THR A 131 0.12 15.26 -11.00
C THR A 131 0.88 13.94 -10.82
N ARG A 132 0.35 13.00 -10.03
CA ARG A 132 0.96 11.68 -9.84
C ARG A 132 1.05 10.90 -11.15
N ILE A 133 -0.04 10.84 -11.92
CA ILE A 133 -0.07 10.14 -13.22
C ILE A 133 0.96 10.74 -14.19
N LEU A 134 1.02 12.08 -14.28
CA LEU A 134 1.99 12.74 -15.15
C LEU A 134 3.44 12.45 -14.73
N LYS A 135 3.71 12.38 -13.42
CA LYS A 135 5.03 12.04 -12.91
C LYS A 135 5.40 10.58 -13.21
N GLU A 136 4.46 9.64 -13.00
CA GLU A 136 4.66 8.23 -13.35
C GLU A 136 4.98 8.05 -14.84
N ILE A 137 4.30 8.79 -15.75
CA ILE A 137 4.58 8.77 -17.20
C ILE A 137 5.96 9.39 -17.49
N GLN A 138 6.26 10.51 -16.85
CA GLN A 138 7.58 11.16 -17.00
C GLN A 138 8.72 10.20 -16.63
N ASP A 139 8.59 9.54 -15.47
CA ASP A 139 9.62 8.62 -14.96
C ASP A 139 9.73 7.36 -15.85
N ALA A 140 8.61 6.78 -16.26
CA ALA A 140 8.57 5.58 -17.10
C ALA A 140 9.15 5.81 -18.51
N LEU A 141 8.97 7.01 -19.07
CA LEU A 141 9.44 7.38 -20.40
C LEU A 141 10.72 8.23 -20.38
N HIS A 142 11.31 8.46 -19.20
CA HIS A 142 12.50 9.29 -19.00
C HIS A 142 12.38 10.69 -19.64
N LEU A 143 11.19 11.31 -19.52
CA LEU A 143 10.94 12.61 -20.11
C LEU A 143 11.58 13.73 -19.30
N PRO A 144 12.16 14.76 -19.95
CA PRO A 144 12.81 15.88 -19.26
C PRO A 144 11.83 16.80 -18.53
N LYS A 145 10.54 16.74 -18.87
CA LYS A 145 9.45 17.55 -18.28
C LYS A 145 8.17 16.73 -18.14
N LEU A 146 7.26 17.18 -17.26
CA LEU A 146 5.95 16.58 -17.13
C LEU A 146 5.16 16.65 -18.44
N PRO A 147 4.59 15.54 -18.94
CA PRO A 147 3.83 15.51 -20.20
C PRO A 147 2.41 16.07 -19.98
N MET A 148 2.30 17.40 -19.94
CA MET A 148 1.05 18.11 -19.70
C MET A 148 0.04 17.95 -20.84
N HIS A 149 0.51 17.64 -22.06
CA HIS A 149 -0.26 17.41 -23.26
C HIS A 149 0.23 16.13 -23.92
N ILE A 150 -0.67 15.18 -24.14
CA ILE A 150 -0.36 13.88 -24.75
C ILE A 150 -1.34 13.67 -25.90
N GLU A 151 -0.82 13.34 -27.06
CA GLU A 151 -1.59 12.92 -28.21
C GLU A 151 -1.27 11.46 -28.54
N CYS A 152 -2.29 10.68 -28.82
CA CYS A 152 -2.18 9.30 -29.23
C CYS A 152 -2.89 9.11 -30.55
N PHE A 153 -2.19 8.56 -31.53
CA PHE A 153 -2.71 8.29 -32.86
C PHE A 153 -2.90 6.79 -33.02
N ASP A 154 -4.07 6.41 -33.51
CA ASP A 154 -4.40 5.05 -33.88
C ASP A 154 -4.85 5.03 -35.34
N ASN A 155 -4.18 4.22 -36.16
CA ASN A 155 -4.45 4.06 -37.57
C ASN A 155 -5.22 2.74 -37.77
N SER A 156 -6.35 2.82 -38.46
CA SER A 156 -7.17 1.66 -38.80
C SER A 156 -7.50 1.67 -40.29
N ASN A 157 -7.52 0.50 -40.89
CA ASN A 157 -8.01 0.31 -42.29
C ASN A 157 -8.87 -0.95 -42.38
N ILE A 158 -9.72 -1.03 -43.36
CA ILE A 158 -10.51 -2.22 -43.71
C ILE A 158 -9.83 -2.85 -44.91
N GLN A 159 -9.01 -3.89 -44.68
CA GLN A 159 -8.33 -4.67 -45.74
C GLN A 159 -7.60 -3.80 -46.80
N GLY A 160 -6.98 -2.71 -46.35
CA GLY A 160 -6.21 -1.83 -47.22
C GLY A 160 -7.02 -0.72 -47.92
N SER A 161 -8.34 -0.61 -47.68
CA SER A 161 -9.19 0.48 -48.14
C SER A 161 -9.66 1.32 -46.96
N ASP A 162 -10.05 2.57 -47.27
CA ASP A 162 -10.66 3.52 -46.33
C ASP A 162 -9.82 3.71 -45.04
N ALA A 163 -8.55 3.98 -45.23
CA ALA A 163 -7.65 4.21 -44.11
C ALA A 163 -8.05 5.48 -43.32
N VAL A 164 -8.23 5.33 -42.03
CA VAL A 164 -8.58 6.39 -41.10
C VAL A 164 -7.62 6.41 -39.91
N ALA A 165 -7.33 7.61 -39.42
CA ALA A 165 -6.58 7.79 -38.19
C ALA A 165 -7.42 8.51 -37.14
N ALA A 166 -7.39 8.07 -35.92
CA ALA A 166 -7.97 8.77 -34.79
C ALA A 166 -6.86 9.37 -33.93
N CYS A 167 -7.05 10.63 -33.51
CA CYS A 167 -6.21 11.27 -32.53
C CYS A 167 -7.01 11.50 -31.26
N VAL A 168 -6.55 10.92 -30.15
CA VAL A 168 -7.07 11.20 -28.82
C VAL A 168 -6.11 12.11 -28.08
N VAL A 169 -6.65 13.06 -27.33
CA VAL A 169 -5.87 14.10 -26.67
C VAL A 169 -6.12 14.08 -25.17
N PHE A 170 -5.04 14.08 -24.40
CA PHE A 170 -5.08 14.24 -22.96
C PHE A 170 -4.39 15.54 -22.56
N LYS A 171 -5.03 16.32 -21.70
CA LYS A 171 -4.47 17.53 -21.09
C LYS A 171 -4.53 17.40 -19.58
N MET A 172 -3.40 17.62 -18.89
CA MET A 172 -3.32 17.46 -17.43
C MET A 172 -3.79 16.09 -16.96
N ALA A 173 -3.39 15.02 -17.66
CA ALA A 173 -3.79 13.63 -17.44
C ALA A 173 -5.31 13.36 -17.54
N LYS A 174 -6.09 14.27 -18.13
CA LYS A 174 -7.54 14.12 -18.36
C LYS A 174 -7.84 14.08 -19.85
N PRO A 175 -8.79 13.23 -20.32
CA PRO A 175 -9.21 13.22 -21.69
C PRO A 175 -9.80 14.58 -22.11
N SER A 176 -9.30 15.16 -23.19
CA SER A 176 -9.81 16.40 -23.77
C SER A 176 -10.61 16.09 -25.02
N LYS A 177 -11.84 15.60 -24.86
CA LYS A 177 -12.70 15.10 -25.95
C LYS A 177 -12.94 16.14 -27.06
N LYS A 178 -12.97 17.43 -26.72
CA LYS A 178 -13.10 18.52 -27.68
C LYS A 178 -11.94 18.67 -28.65
N ASP A 179 -10.76 18.11 -28.27
CA ASP A 179 -9.53 18.16 -29.08
C ASP A 179 -9.32 16.87 -29.88
N TYR A 180 -10.21 15.87 -29.75
CA TYR A 180 -10.15 14.65 -30.54
C TYR A 180 -10.35 14.92 -32.01
N ARG A 181 -9.60 14.26 -32.86
CA ARG A 181 -9.64 14.44 -34.33
C ARG A 181 -9.69 13.10 -35.04
N LYS A 182 -10.32 13.11 -36.19
CA LYS A 182 -10.29 11.99 -37.14
C LYS A 182 -9.66 12.50 -38.43
N TYR A 183 -8.85 11.68 -39.04
CA TYR A 183 -8.20 11.94 -40.30
C TYR A 183 -8.56 10.83 -41.29
N ILE A 184 -8.78 11.21 -42.53
CA ILE A 184 -8.87 10.30 -43.67
C ILE A 184 -7.50 10.30 -44.29
N ILE A 185 -6.91 9.08 -44.47
CA ILE A 185 -5.53 8.91 -44.95
C ILE A 185 -5.58 8.40 -46.38
#